data_0b4949786796cbafa11635cc3b604c18
#
_entry.id   0b4949786796cbafa11635cc3b604c18
#
_cell.length_a   1.000
_cell.length_b   1.000
_cell.length_c   1.000
_cell.angle_alpha   90.00
_cell.angle_beta   90.00
_cell.angle_gamma   90.00
#
_symmetry.space_group_name_H-M   'P 1'
#
loop_
_entity.id
_entity.type
_entity.pdbx_description
1 polymer ?
#
loop_
_entity_poly.entity_id
_entity_poly.type
_entity_poly.pdbx_seq_one_letter_code
_entity_poly.pdbx_strand_id
1 'polypeptide(L)'
;MHQWDFSMKRANLHLIPLIQPRHQQQPQDDEASVDQAGSGATTELTGCVLIDSTRRGKRYPDALSKTVPIWCAVLNRASHRTFGTPSDPPPLQIPTDTVSLSEAAQIEARLDMWVHKFCASDLAVPCLEKPLCPVFVHAPHIPTLPTCAMQHHIVLVSVSPCEAPKAFHTMHASYVQGAGDDHEAWAHGLTPALFWRHHRELL
;
A
#
# COMPACT_ATOMS: atom_id res chain seq x y z
N MET A 1 8.43 2.39 24.06
CA MET A 1 9.38 2.57 22.94
C MET A 1 8.65 2.22 21.65
N HIS A 2 8.45 3.16 20.77
CA HIS A 2 7.89 2.88 19.44
C HIS A 2 8.95 2.14 18.63
N GLN A 3 8.73 0.85 18.40
CA GLN A 3 9.64 0.05 17.58
C GLN A 3 9.00 -0.08 16.19
N TRP A 4 9.55 0.65 15.22
CA TRP A 4 9.28 0.46 13.82
C TRP A 4 10.56 -0.06 13.16
N ASP A 5 10.41 -1.01 12.23
CA ASP A 5 11.53 -1.65 11.53
C ASP A 5 11.07 -2.14 10.16
N PHE A 6 12.03 -2.28 9.23
CA PHE A 6 11.80 -2.98 7.97
C PHE A 6 12.09 -4.46 8.19
N SER A 7 11.06 -5.30 8.12
CA SER A 7 11.19 -6.73 8.35
C SER A 7 11.58 -7.48 7.07
N MET A 8 12.80 -8.03 7.02
CA MET A 8 13.23 -8.90 5.91
C MET A 8 12.37 -10.16 5.78
N LYS A 9 11.88 -10.70 6.91
CA LYS A 9 10.99 -11.87 6.90
C LYS A 9 9.61 -11.58 6.31
N ARG A 10 9.20 -10.31 6.30
CA ARG A 10 7.91 -9.83 5.81
C ARG A 10 8.10 -8.79 4.71
N ALA A 11 9.11 -8.98 3.87
CA ALA A 11 9.37 -8.06 2.75
C ALA A 11 8.24 -8.07 1.70
N ASN A 12 7.40 -9.11 1.70
CA ASN A 12 6.18 -9.22 0.88
C ASN A 12 6.41 -8.95 -0.62
N LEU A 13 7.57 -9.33 -1.14
CA LEU A 13 7.97 -9.05 -2.53
C LEU A 13 7.05 -9.70 -3.56
N HIS A 14 6.33 -10.75 -3.18
CA HIS A 14 5.33 -11.42 -4.01
C HIS A 14 4.14 -10.50 -4.38
N LEU A 15 3.96 -9.37 -3.70
CA LEU A 15 2.94 -8.38 -4.04
C LEU A 15 3.35 -7.49 -5.23
N ILE A 16 4.64 -7.35 -5.49
CA ILE A 16 5.12 -6.45 -6.55
C ILE A 16 4.54 -6.80 -7.93
N PRO A 17 4.51 -8.07 -8.38
CA PRO A 17 3.89 -8.43 -9.65
C PRO A 17 2.38 -8.12 -9.74
N LEU A 18 1.69 -8.02 -8.59
CA LEU A 18 0.27 -7.63 -8.54
C LEU A 18 0.09 -6.11 -8.63
N ILE A 19 1.06 -5.35 -8.09
CA ILE A 19 1.06 -3.88 -8.09
C ILE A 19 1.46 -3.33 -9.46
N GLN A 20 2.46 -3.96 -10.09
CA GLN A 20 2.93 -3.64 -11.44
C GLN A 20 2.79 -4.87 -12.36
N PRO A 21 1.59 -5.13 -12.89
CA PRO A 21 1.41 -6.25 -13.79
C PRO A 21 2.29 -6.01 -15.03
N ARG A 22 3.10 -7.02 -15.36
CA ARG A 22 3.87 -6.97 -16.62
C ARG A 22 2.87 -7.00 -17.75
N HIS A 23 2.88 -6.00 -18.62
CA HIS A 23 2.24 -6.12 -19.91
C HIS A 23 2.84 -7.33 -20.61
N GLN A 24 2.08 -8.40 -20.73
CA GLN A 24 2.46 -9.49 -21.62
C GLN A 24 2.55 -8.85 -23.02
N GLN A 25 3.76 -8.76 -23.55
CA GLN A 25 3.92 -8.51 -24.97
C GLN A 25 3.16 -9.63 -25.67
N GLN A 26 2.01 -9.27 -26.25
CA GLN A 26 1.34 -10.17 -27.19
C GLN A 26 2.36 -10.55 -28.25
N PRO A 27 2.47 -11.84 -28.63
CA PRO A 27 3.25 -12.21 -29.79
C PRO A 27 2.75 -11.34 -30.94
N GLN A 28 3.66 -10.63 -31.59
CA GLN A 28 3.38 -9.98 -32.88
C GLN A 28 3.17 -11.12 -33.90
N ASP A 29 1.95 -11.53 -34.07
CA ASP A 29 1.56 -12.21 -35.28
C ASP A 29 1.46 -11.14 -36.37
N ASP A 30 2.39 -11.21 -37.31
CA ASP A 30 2.43 -10.42 -38.53
C ASP A 30 1.17 -10.69 -39.35
N GLU A 31 0.14 -9.86 -39.18
CA GLU A 31 -0.85 -9.66 -40.28
C GLU A 31 -1.32 -8.19 -40.25
N ALA A 32 -1.01 -7.57 -41.36
CA ALA A 32 -1.42 -6.23 -41.71
C ALA A 32 -2.95 -6.09 -41.76
N SER A 33 -3.50 -5.17 -40.98
CA SER A 33 -4.77 -4.54 -41.31
C SER A 33 -4.85 -3.11 -40.80
N VAL A 34 -5.15 -2.30 -41.74
CA VAL A 34 -5.34 -0.88 -41.85
C VAL A 34 -6.33 -0.30 -40.83
N ASP A 35 -6.02 0.94 -40.42
CA ASP A 35 -6.92 1.97 -39.88
C ASP A 35 -7.70 1.69 -38.57
N GLN A 36 -7.10 2.09 -37.44
CA GLN A 36 -7.88 2.75 -36.40
C GLN A 36 -7.10 3.93 -35.80
N ALA A 37 -7.35 5.10 -36.34
CA ALA A 37 -7.06 6.36 -35.70
C ALA A 37 -7.92 6.47 -34.42
N GLY A 38 -7.31 6.65 -33.24
CA GLY A 38 -8.01 7.05 -32.05
C GLY A 38 -7.87 6.13 -30.83
N SER A 39 -6.74 5.49 -30.59
CA SER A 39 -6.43 4.93 -29.27
C SER A 39 -5.79 6.01 -28.43
N GLY A 40 -6.60 6.81 -27.74
CA GLY A 40 -6.15 7.58 -26.58
C GLY A 40 -5.53 6.60 -25.59
N ALA A 41 -4.23 6.72 -25.32
CA ALA A 41 -3.53 5.92 -24.33
C ALA A 41 -4.30 6.05 -23.00
N THR A 42 -5.12 5.08 -22.68
CA THR A 42 -5.74 4.96 -21.36
C THR A 42 -4.59 4.76 -20.40
N THR A 43 -4.26 5.84 -19.71
CA THR A 43 -3.21 5.82 -18.69
C THR A 43 -3.71 4.97 -17.54
N GLU A 44 -3.35 3.69 -17.54
CA GLU A 44 -3.81 2.73 -16.56
C GLU A 44 -3.19 3.06 -15.20
N LEU A 45 -4.04 3.28 -14.21
CA LEU A 45 -3.64 3.47 -12.82
C LEU A 45 -3.29 2.10 -12.23
N THR A 46 -2.08 1.97 -11.73
CA THR A 46 -1.56 0.74 -11.12
C THR A 46 -1.35 0.91 -9.64
N GLY A 47 -1.46 -0.18 -8.89
CA GLY A 47 -1.28 -0.15 -7.43
C GLY A 47 -2.12 -1.19 -6.71
N CYS A 48 -2.38 -0.94 -5.43
CA CYS A 48 -3.26 -1.77 -4.60
C CYS A 48 -3.96 -0.95 -3.53
N VAL A 49 -5.01 -1.52 -2.96
CA VAL A 49 -5.74 -0.95 -1.82
C VAL A 49 -5.50 -1.84 -0.60
N LEU A 50 -5.04 -1.24 0.49
CA LEU A 50 -4.86 -1.89 1.79
C LEU A 50 -5.87 -1.28 2.78
N ILE A 51 -6.70 -2.13 3.36
CA ILE A 51 -7.75 -1.71 4.29
C ILE A 51 -7.41 -2.28 5.66
N ASP A 52 -7.42 -1.42 6.67
CA ASP A 52 -7.17 -1.83 8.05
C ASP A 52 -7.96 -0.96 9.02
N SER A 53 -8.07 -1.40 10.27
CA SER A 53 -8.78 -0.71 11.34
C SER A 53 -7.90 -0.57 12.57
N THR A 54 -8.21 0.41 13.42
CA THR A 54 -7.48 0.62 14.66
C THR A 54 -8.42 0.92 15.82
N ARG A 55 -7.88 0.92 17.01
CA ARG A 55 -8.60 1.26 18.24
C ARG A 55 -9.10 2.71 18.20
N ARG A 56 -10.16 2.96 18.94
CA ARG A 56 -10.76 4.29 19.12
C ARG A 56 -9.71 5.36 19.42
N GLY A 57 -9.80 6.49 18.74
CA GLY A 57 -8.92 7.65 18.94
C GLY A 57 -7.67 7.69 18.06
N LYS A 58 -7.34 6.64 17.33
CA LYS A 58 -6.31 6.69 16.29
C LYS A 58 -6.95 6.85 14.92
N ARG A 59 -6.38 7.71 14.09
CA ARG A 59 -6.82 7.91 12.70
C ARG A 59 -6.37 6.79 11.79
N TYR A 60 -5.12 6.38 11.93
CA TYR A 60 -4.54 5.25 11.18
C TYR A 60 -3.91 4.25 12.13
N PRO A 61 -4.01 2.94 11.85
CA PRO A 61 -3.20 1.92 12.51
C PRO A 61 -1.72 2.13 12.19
N ASP A 62 -0.84 1.65 13.07
CA ASP A 62 0.62 1.79 12.90
C ASP A 62 1.10 1.09 11.62
N ALA A 63 0.42 0.04 11.18
CA ALA A 63 0.70 -0.62 9.91
C ALA A 63 0.55 0.33 8.72
N LEU A 64 -0.56 1.06 8.64
CA LEU A 64 -0.83 1.99 7.53
C LEU A 64 -0.05 3.29 7.66
N SER A 65 0.16 3.80 8.89
CA SER A 65 0.82 5.09 9.08
C SER A 65 2.36 5.02 9.03
N LYS A 66 2.96 3.86 9.25
CA LYS A 66 4.41 3.69 9.36
C LYS A 66 4.95 2.49 8.59
N THR A 67 4.45 1.26 8.86
CA THR A 67 5.03 0.04 8.30
C THR A 67 4.98 0.01 6.77
N VAL A 68 3.82 0.27 6.18
CA VAL A 68 3.68 0.30 4.71
C VAL A 68 4.43 1.48 4.08
N PRO A 69 4.38 2.71 4.61
CA PRO A 69 5.23 3.82 4.17
C PRO A 69 6.73 3.51 4.19
N ILE A 70 7.23 2.91 5.27
CA ILE A 70 8.63 2.44 5.35
C ILE A 70 8.92 1.41 4.27
N TRP A 71 8.03 0.44 4.08
CA TRP A 71 8.16 -0.58 3.04
C TRP A 71 8.25 0.04 1.64
N CYS A 72 7.38 0.99 1.30
CA CYS A 72 7.43 1.71 0.03
C CYS A 72 8.77 2.45 -0.14
N ALA A 73 9.20 3.21 0.89
CA ALA A 73 10.43 3.99 0.83
C ALA A 73 11.68 3.12 0.68
N VAL A 74 11.75 1.99 1.40
CA VAL A 74 12.89 1.05 1.30
C VAL A 74 12.93 0.41 -0.08
N LEU A 75 11.80 -0.06 -0.62
CA LEU A 75 11.79 -0.68 -1.94
C LEU A 75 12.09 0.32 -3.06
N ASN A 76 11.55 1.54 -2.99
CA ASN A 76 11.87 2.60 -3.96
C ASN A 76 13.38 2.90 -3.99
N ARG A 77 13.98 3.12 -2.82
CA ARG A 77 15.42 3.41 -2.72
C ARG A 77 16.28 2.22 -3.13
N ALA A 78 15.89 1.01 -2.74
CA ALA A 78 16.62 -0.21 -3.13
C ALA A 78 16.57 -0.45 -4.65
N SER A 79 15.39 -0.28 -5.26
CA SER A 79 15.21 -0.36 -6.71
C SER A 79 16.06 0.67 -7.45
N HIS A 80 15.99 1.93 -7.03
CA HIS A 80 16.80 3.01 -7.60
C HIS A 80 18.30 2.72 -7.49
N ARG A 81 18.76 2.31 -6.32
CA ARG A 81 20.17 1.98 -6.06
C ARG A 81 20.69 0.83 -6.92
N THR A 82 19.85 -0.17 -7.17
CA THR A 82 20.25 -1.42 -7.86
C THR A 82 20.14 -1.28 -9.38
N PHE A 83 19.11 -0.60 -9.87
CA PHE A 83 18.78 -0.56 -11.31
C PHE A 83 18.91 0.83 -11.94
N GLY A 84 19.13 1.90 -11.15
CA GLY A 84 19.28 3.26 -11.68
C GLY A 84 17.98 3.76 -12.33
N THR A 85 16.87 3.76 -11.60
CA THR A 85 15.59 4.27 -12.12
C THR A 85 15.72 5.75 -12.56
N PRO A 86 14.95 6.19 -13.59
CA PRO A 86 15.13 7.52 -14.20
C PRO A 86 14.85 8.71 -13.27
N SER A 87 14.07 8.49 -12.22
CA SER A 87 13.72 9.52 -11.23
C SER A 87 14.25 9.16 -9.85
N ASP A 88 14.65 10.18 -9.09
CA ASP A 88 14.98 10.00 -7.69
C ASP A 88 13.81 9.40 -6.92
N PRO A 89 14.08 8.51 -5.95
CA PRO A 89 13.02 7.93 -5.15
C PRO A 89 12.34 9.02 -4.32
N PRO A 90 10.99 8.99 -4.21
CA PRO A 90 10.28 9.97 -3.42
C PRO A 90 10.72 9.92 -1.95
N PRO A 91 10.65 11.06 -1.23
CA PRO A 91 10.90 11.10 0.21
C PRO A 91 9.91 10.19 0.96
N LEU A 92 10.22 9.89 2.22
CA LEU A 92 9.30 9.15 3.08
C LEU A 92 7.94 9.86 3.16
N GLN A 93 6.89 9.17 2.74
CA GLN A 93 5.52 9.69 2.77
C GLN A 93 4.76 9.06 3.91
N ILE A 94 4.42 9.84 4.93
CA ILE A 94 3.67 9.43 6.11
C ILE A 94 2.56 10.45 6.41
N PRO A 95 1.47 10.06 7.10
CA PRO A 95 0.39 10.99 7.44
C PRO A 95 0.85 11.92 8.59
N THR A 96 1.09 13.18 8.26
CA THR A 96 1.64 14.19 9.20
C THR A 96 0.67 14.58 10.33
N ASP A 97 -0.59 14.24 10.19
CA ASP A 97 -1.63 14.40 11.21
C ASP A 97 -1.68 13.24 12.22
N THR A 98 -0.95 12.17 11.97
CA THR A 98 -0.92 10.97 12.81
C THR A 98 0.49 10.66 13.33
N VAL A 99 1.51 10.92 12.52
CA VAL A 99 2.91 10.71 12.87
C VAL A 99 3.58 12.05 13.09
N SER A 100 4.21 12.24 14.26
CA SER A 100 4.90 13.48 14.57
C SER A 100 6.13 13.71 13.68
N LEU A 101 6.48 14.98 13.46
CA LEU A 101 7.69 15.34 12.69
C LEU A 101 8.97 14.73 13.28
N SER A 102 9.05 14.65 14.62
CA SER A 102 10.18 14.03 15.32
C SER A 102 10.27 12.53 15.03
N GLU A 103 9.14 11.83 15.03
CA GLU A 103 9.08 10.40 14.69
C GLU A 103 9.41 10.17 13.21
N ALA A 104 8.89 11.02 12.33
CA ALA A 104 9.21 11.00 10.91
C ALA A 104 10.72 11.13 10.66
N ALA A 105 11.37 12.09 11.29
CA ALA A 105 12.81 12.30 11.17
C ALA A 105 13.62 11.10 11.68
N GLN A 106 13.18 10.45 12.76
CA GLN A 106 13.83 9.25 13.28
C GLN A 106 13.68 8.05 12.33
N ILE A 107 12.54 7.90 11.66
CA ILE A 107 12.32 6.87 10.64
C ILE A 107 13.22 7.16 9.44
N GLU A 108 13.20 8.39 8.93
CA GLU A 108 14.01 8.82 7.79
C GLU A 108 15.50 8.51 8.00
N ALA A 109 16.03 8.83 9.18
CA ALA A 109 17.43 8.56 9.53
C ALA A 109 17.82 7.06 9.52
N ARG A 110 16.85 6.15 9.54
CA ARG A 110 17.10 4.71 9.49
C ARG A 110 16.92 4.09 8.11
N LEU A 111 16.28 4.78 7.18
CA LEU A 111 15.96 4.22 5.86
C LEU A 111 17.20 3.69 5.13
N ASP A 112 18.29 4.44 5.11
CA ASP A 112 19.50 4.04 4.40
C ASP A 112 20.12 2.76 4.97
N MET A 113 20.05 2.59 6.30
CA MET A 113 20.47 1.35 6.94
C MET A 113 19.61 0.16 6.51
N TRP A 114 18.28 0.33 6.44
CA TRP A 114 17.38 -0.73 5.98
C TRP A 114 17.58 -1.04 4.50
N VAL A 115 17.74 -0.04 3.66
CA VAL A 115 18.06 -0.21 2.24
C VAL A 115 19.36 -0.99 2.08
N HIS A 116 20.42 -0.63 2.82
CA HIS A 116 21.69 -1.34 2.78
C HIS A 116 21.54 -2.82 3.18
N LYS A 117 20.87 -3.09 4.30
CA LYS A 117 20.61 -4.45 4.77
C LYS A 117 19.78 -5.25 3.77
N PHE A 118 18.77 -4.63 3.15
CA PHE A 118 17.93 -5.28 2.16
C PHE A 118 18.72 -5.64 0.90
N CYS A 119 19.48 -4.69 0.35
CA CYS A 119 20.32 -4.95 -0.82
C CYS A 119 21.45 -5.96 -0.57
N ALA A 120 21.89 -6.11 0.70
CA ALA A 120 22.90 -7.08 1.09
C ALA A 120 22.34 -8.46 1.49
N SER A 121 21.02 -8.62 1.50
CA SER A 121 20.36 -9.88 1.83
C SER A 121 20.21 -10.78 0.60
N ASP A 122 19.83 -12.05 0.82
CA ASP A 122 19.52 -13.01 -0.26
C ASP A 122 18.16 -12.74 -0.96
N LEU A 123 17.45 -11.67 -0.57
CA LEU A 123 16.18 -11.30 -1.19
C LEU A 123 16.43 -10.56 -2.51
N ALA A 124 15.69 -10.94 -3.54
CA ALA A 124 15.75 -10.25 -4.83
C ALA A 124 15.18 -8.83 -4.70
N VAL A 125 16.00 -7.81 -4.97
CA VAL A 125 15.51 -6.44 -5.05
C VAL A 125 14.58 -6.32 -6.25
N PRO A 126 13.32 -5.82 -6.09
CA PRO A 126 12.42 -5.67 -7.22
C PRO A 126 12.85 -4.51 -8.12
N CYS A 127 12.77 -4.71 -9.43
CA CYS A 127 12.89 -3.61 -10.39
C CYS A 127 11.52 -2.92 -10.49
N LEU A 128 11.41 -1.72 -9.92
CA LEU A 128 10.18 -0.93 -9.97
C LEU A 128 10.20 -0.02 -11.20
N GLU A 129 9.22 -0.17 -12.08
CA GLU A 129 9.04 0.69 -13.26
C GLU A 129 8.62 2.12 -12.86
N LYS A 130 7.86 2.22 -11.77
CA LYS A 130 7.38 3.46 -11.19
C LYS A 130 7.51 3.39 -9.67
N PRO A 131 7.71 4.51 -8.97
CA PRO A 131 7.79 4.48 -7.52
C PRO A 131 6.46 4.11 -6.87
N LEU A 132 6.54 3.39 -5.74
CA LEU A 132 5.41 3.08 -4.85
C LEU A 132 5.06 4.35 -4.06
N CYS A 133 3.81 4.82 -4.16
CA CYS A 133 3.35 6.05 -3.55
C CYS A 133 2.18 5.78 -2.59
N PRO A 134 2.37 5.89 -1.25
CA PRO A 134 1.29 5.79 -0.28
C PRO A 134 0.26 6.91 -0.44
N VAL A 135 -1.02 6.55 -0.46
CA VAL A 135 -2.16 7.48 -0.49
C VAL A 135 -3.05 7.20 0.72
N PHE A 136 -3.19 8.16 1.61
CA PHE A 136 -3.88 7.97 2.89
C PHE A 136 -5.35 8.36 2.81
N VAL A 137 -6.23 7.42 3.18
CA VAL A 137 -7.69 7.58 3.14
C VAL A 137 -8.29 7.22 4.50
N HIS A 138 -9.14 8.08 5.04
CA HIS A 138 -9.91 7.80 6.25
C HIS A 138 -11.26 8.53 6.20
N ALA A 139 -12.30 7.97 6.81
CA ALA A 139 -13.57 8.64 6.94
C ALA A 139 -13.50 9.80 7.97
N PRO A 140 -14.14 10.97 7.72
CA PRO A 140 -14.95 11.29 6.55
C PRO A 140 -14.16 11.84 5.36
N HIS A 141 -12.84 11.95 5.45
CA HIS A 141 -12.00 12.56 4.44
C HIS A 141 -11.56 11.54 3.39
N ILE A 142 -12.16 11.64 2.22
CA ILE A 142 -11.75 10.86 1.04
C ILE A 142 -11.04 11.84 0.11
N PRO A 143 -9.70 11.80 0.02
CA PRO A 143 -8.98 12.67 -0.90
C PRO A 143 -9.33 12.28 -2.34
N THR A 144 -9.23 13.25 -3.25
CA THR A 144 -9.23 12.92 -4.68
C THR A 144 -8.02 12.02 -4.94
N LEU A 145 -8.26 10.81 -5.44
CA LEU A 145 -7.16 9.91 -5.77
C LEU A 145 -6.27 10.56 -6.85
N PRO A 146 -4.95 10.51 -6.67
CA PRO A 146 -4.05 11.04 -7.69
C PRO A 146 -4.27 10.31 -9.01
N THR A 147 -4.44 11.05 -10.09
CA THR A 147 -4.55 10.49 -11.46
C THR A 147 -3.17 10.32 -12.12
N CYS A 148 -2.10 10.45 -11.36
CA CYS A 148 -0.75 10.38 -11.88
C CYS A 148 -0.37 8.94 -12.23
N ALA A 149 -0.27 8.66 -13.52
CA ALA A 149 0.16 7.34 -14.02
C ALA A 149 1.65 7.05 -13.86
N MET A 150 2.44 8.03 -13.38
CA MET A 150 3.88 7.88 -13.15
C MET A 150 4.23 7.23 -11.82
N GLN A 151 3.23 6.74 -11.08
CA GLN A 151 3.40 6.14 -9.76
C GLN A 151 2.50 4.91 -9.61
N HIS A 152 2.93 3.95 -8.79
CA HIS A 152 2.05 2.88 -8.30
C HIS A 152 1.39 3.36 -7.00
N HIS A 153 0.09 3.51 -7.00
CA HIS A 153 -0.66 4.01 -5.84
C HIS A 153 -0.92 2.90 -4.82
N ILE A 154 -0.39 3.06 -3.61
CA ILE A 154 -0.66 2.19 -2.47
C ILE A 154 -1.69 2.89 -1.60
N VAL A 155 -2.97 2.63 -1.85
CA VAL A 155 -4.08 3.30 -1.18
C VAL A 155 -4.29 2.66 0.18
N LEU A 156 -4.10 3.46 1.25
CA LEU A 156 -4.12 3.03 2.65
C LEU A 156 -5.41 3.53 3.31
N VAL A 157 -6.39 2.65 3.42
CA VAL A 157 -7.73 2.98 3.90
C VAL A 157 -7.87 2.59 5.37
N SER A 158 -8.03 3.57 6.25
CA SER A 158 -8.43 3.33 7.64
C SER A 158 -9.94 3.40 7.78
N VAL A 159 -10.55 2.28 8.17
CA VAL A 159 -12.01 2.20 8.35
C VAL A 159 -12.46 2.51 9.78
N SER A 160 -11.53 2.85 10.66
CA SER A 160 -11.85 3.21 12.05
C SER A 160 -12.32 4.66 12.14
N PRO A 161 -13.45 4.95 12.80
CA PRO A 161 -13.88 6.32 13.03
C PRO A 161 -12.91 7.04 13.98
N CYS A 162 -12.31 8.12 13.52
CA CYS A 162 -11.40 8.94 14.34
C CYS A 162 -12.14 9.67 15.48
N GLU A 163 -13.36 10.14 15.21
CA GLU A 163 -14.27 10.72 16.18
C GLU A 163 -15.67 10.24 15.85
N ALA A 164 -16.41 9.73 16.84
CA ALA A 164 -17.83 9.48 16.68
C ALA A 164 -18.55 10.85 16.71
N PRO A 165 -19.10 11.38 15.60
CA PRO A 165 -20.04 12.46 15.69
C PRO A 165 -21.20 11.96 16.56
N LYS A 166 -21.61 12.75 17.56
CA LYS A 166 -22.72 12.42 18.48
C LYS A 166 -24.04 12.10 17.75
N ALA A 167 -24.12 12.31 16.44
CA ALA A 167 -25.29 12.10 15.59
C ALA A 167 -25.28 10.77 14.80
N PHE A 168 -24.20 9.99 14.79
CA PHE A 168 -24.10 8.72 14.05
C PHE A 168 -24.24 7.49 14.97
N HIS A 169 -25.26 7.46 15.81
CA HIS A 169 -25.58 6.31 16.65
C HIS A 169 -26.18 5.11 15.91
N THR A 170 -26.35 5.15 14.59
CA THR A 170 -27.09 4.13 13.84
C THR A 170 -26.23 3.21 12.96
N MET A 171 -24.94 3.46 12.81
CA MET A 171 -24.02 2.52 12.17
C MET A 171 -22.78 2.31 13.07
N HIS A 172 -22.94 1.50 14.08
CA HIS A 172 -21.81 1.03 14.88
C HIS A 172 -20.98 0.04 14.07
N ALA A 173 -20.01 0.53 13.30
CA ALA A 173 -18.85 -0.28 13.01
C ALA A 173 -18.05 -0.39 14.32
N SER A 174 -18.42 -1.34 15.16
CA SER A 174 -17.65 -1.69 16.34
C SER A 174 -16.26 -2.08 15.86
N TYR A 175 -15.22 -1.48 16.44
CA TYR A 175 -13.87 -2.00 16.26
C TYR A 175 -13.90 -3.48 16.67
N VAL A 176 -13.68 -4.33 15.69
CA VAL A 176 -13.41 -5.73 15.92
C VAL A 176 -11.90 -5.87 15.93
N GLN A 177 -11.36 -6.42 17.00
CA GLN A 177 -9.92 -6.62 17.15
C GLN A 177 -9.40 -7.40 15.94
N GLY A 178 -8.40 -6.85 15.23
CA GLY A 178 -7.92 -7.44 13.99
C GLY A 178 -7.17 -8.74 14.21
N ALA A 179 -7.15 -9.58 13.18
CA ALA A 179 -6.49 -10.90 13.16
C ALA A 179 -4.99 -10.90 13.48
N GLY A 180 -4.35 -9.73 13.57
CA GLY A 180 -2.92 -9.63 13.87
C GLY A 180 -2.58 -9.85 15.34
N ASP A 181 -3.52 -9.63 16.23
CA ASP A 181 -3.26 -9.64 17.68
C ASP A 181 -3.78 -10.87 18.41
N ASP A 182 -4.83 -11.52 17.88
CA ASP A 182 -5.44 -12.71 18.49
C ASP A 182 -5.65 -13.81 17.47
N HIS A 183 -5.17 -14.98 17.80
CA HIS A 183 -5.36 -16.18 17.01
C HIS A 183 -6.86 -16.50 16.81
N GLU A 184 -7.34 -16.35 15.58
CA GLU A 184 -8.50 -17.04 15.01
C GLU A 184 -9.90 -16.77 15.60
N ALA A 185 -10.03 -16.20 16.79
CA ALA A 185 -11.33 -16.10 17.47
C ALA A 185 -12.31 -15.12 16.83
N TRP A 186 -11.83 -14.08 16.14
CA TRP A 186 -12.69 -13.03 15.57
C TRP A 186 -13.35 -13.42 14.24
N ALA A 187 -12.69 -14.25 13.45
CA ALA A 187 -13.16 -14.61 12.11
C ALA A 187 -14.30 -15.66 12.16
N HIS A 188 -14.52 -16.33 13.28
CA HIS A 188 -15.57 -17.36 13.45
C HIS A 188 -15.63 -18.37 12.30
N GLY A 189 -14.47 -18.74 11.74
CA GLY A 189 -14.34 -19.64 10.59
C GLY A 189 -14.50 -18.97 9.23
N LEU A 190 -14.70 -17.66 9.17
CA LEU A 190 -14.70 -16.92 7.90
C LEU A 190 -13.28 -16.88 7.32
N THR A 191 -13.09 -17.56 6.20
CA THR A 191 -11.85 -17.50 5.41
C THR A 191 -12.05 -16.65 4.16
N PRO A 192 -10.98 -16.10 3.54
CA PRO A 192 -11.09 -15.42 2.25
C PRO A 192 -11.79 -16.29 1.19
N ALA A 193 -11.51 -17.59 1.14
CA ALA A 193 -12.17 -18.51 0.21
C ALA A 193 -13.67 -18.65 0.47
N LEU A 194 -14.07 -18.69 1.75
CA LEU A 194 -15.48 -18.75 2.13
C LEU A 194 -16.18 -17.44 1.79
N PHE A 195 -15.56 -16.29 2.09
CA PHE A 195 -16.09 -14.98 1.71
C PHE A 195 -16.31 -14.88 0.20
N TRP A 196 -15.30 -15.20 -0.60
CA TRP A 196 -15.41 -15.10 -2.06
C TRP A 196 -16.40 -16.10 -2.68
N ARG A 197 -16.65 -17.20 -2.01
CA ARG A 197 -17.70 -18.15 -2.44
C ARG A 197 -19.10 -17.57 -2.29
N HIS A 198 -19.35 -16.80 -1.24
CA HIS A 198 -20.68 -16.27 -0.88
C HIS A 198 -20.85 -14.76 -1.06
N HIS A 199 -19.84 -14.05 -1.58
CA HIS A 199 -19.86 -12.59 -1.66
C HIS A 199 -21.07 -12.01 -2.42
N ARG A 200 -21.59 -12.74 -3.42
CA ARG A 200 -22.76 -12.33 -4.20
C ARG A 200 -24.09 -12.42 -3.41
N GLU A 201 -24.11 -13.18 -2.34
CA GLU A 201 -25.28 -13.32 -1.45
C GLU A 201 -25.25 -12.24 -0.35
N LEU A 202 -24.10 -11.58 -0.16
CA LEU A 202 -23.86 -10.58 0.88
C LEU A 202 -23.95 -9.13 0.35
N LEU A 203 -23.90 -8.93 -0.95
CA LEU A 203 -23.99 -7.65 -1.66
C LEU A 203 -25.28 -7.55 -2.46
#